data_d329f631a33fedf04104ac2ad0f52ca7
#
_entry.id   d329f631a33fedf04104ac2ad0f52ca7
#
_cell.length_a   1.000
_cell.length_b   1.000
_cell.length_c   1.000
_cell.angle_alpha   90.00
_cell.angle_beta   90.00
_cell.angle_gamma   90.00
#
_symmetry.space_group_name_H-M   'P 1'
#
loop_
_entity.id
_entity.type
_entity.pdbx_description
1 polymer ?
#
loop_
_entity_poly.entity_id
_entity_poly.type
_entity_poly.pdbx_seq_one_letter_code
_entity_poly.pdbx_strand_id
1 'polypeptide(L)'
;MERELLEKRVKNILEQVRPYLQQDGGDVNFVELTDDMVVLVELTGACGSCPYSTMTLKNGIESVMKKSIPEIRSVEQVRDDM
;
A
#
# COMPACT_ATOMS: atom_id res chain seq x y z
N MET A 1 -20.25 3.94 1.75
CA MET A 1 -20.84 2.62 1.76
C MET A 1 -19.95 1.62 1.13
N GLU A 2 -20.09 1.38 -0.17
CA GLU A 2 -19.18 0.44 -0.80
C GLU A 2 -17.73 0.90 -0.65
N ARG A 3 -17.52 2.20 -0.73
CA ARG A 3 -16.18 2.74 -0.63
C ARG A 3 -15.61 2.53 0.77
N GLU A 4 -16.42 2.74 1.78
CA GLU A 4 -15.96 2.50 3.15
C GLU A 4 -15.59 1.06 3.36
N LEU A 5 -16.38 0.15 2.78
CA LEU A 5 -16.10 -1.27 2.90
C LEU A 5 -14.79 -1.62 2.19
N LEU A 6 -14.58 -1.03 1.02
CA LEU A 6 -13.34 -1.25 0.28
C LEU A 6 -12.14 -0.73 1.07
N GLU A 7 -12.29 0.44 1.69
CA GLU A 7 -11.22 1.00 2.50
C GLU A 7 -10.87 0.08 3.65
N LYS A 8 -11.89 -0.51 4.28
CA LYS A 8 -11.64 -1.45 5.36
C LYS A 8 -10.86 -2.65 4.88
N ARG A 9 -11.23 -3.17 3.71
CA ARG A 9 -10.53 -4.32 3.15
C ARG A 9 -9.08 -3.96 2.80
N VAL A 10 -8.90 -2.78 2.24
CA VAL A 10 -7.55 -2.31 1.90
C VAL A 10 -6.71 -2.22 3.16
N LYS A 11 -7.25 -1.64 4.21
CA LYS A 11 -6.53 -1.52 5.46
C LYS A 11 -6.17 -2.88 6.04
N ASN A 12 -7.08 -3.84 5.95
CA ASN A 12 -6.81 -5.19 6.43
C ASN A 12 -5.65 -5.82 5.68
N ILE A 13 -5.63 -5.64 4.37
CA ILE A 13 -4.56 -6.20 3.55
C ILE A 13 -3.24 -5.56 3.93
N LEU A 14 -3.23 -4.25 4.13
CA LEU A 14 -2.01 -3.57 4.54
C LEU A 14 -1.52 -4.07 5.89
N GLU A 15 -2.44 -4.35 6.81
CA GLU A 15 -2.03 -4.91 8.10
C GLU A 15 -1.41 -6.28 7.95
N GLN A 16 -1.84 -7.05 6.95
CA GLN A 16 -1.29 -8.36 6.73
C GLN A 16 0.11 -8.29 6.14
N VAL A 17 0.40 -7.30 5.33
CA VAL A 17 1.72 -7.17 4.73
C VAL A 17 2.69 -6.40 5.61
N ARG A 18 2.17 -5.65 6.58
CA ARG A 18 3.01 -4.82 7.43
C ARG A 18 4.13 -5.59 8.12
N PRO A 19 3.87 -6.78 8.69
CA PRO A 19 4.96 -7.51 9.36
C PRO A 19 6.14 -7.82 8.45
N TYR A 20 5.86 -8.09 7.18
CA TYR A 20 6.93 -8.36 6.24
C TYR A 20 7.80 -7.14 6.03
N LEU A 21 7.17 -5.98 5.97
CA LEU A 21 7.90 -4.73 5.80
C LEU A 21 8.69 -4.38 7.05
N GLN A 22 8.11 -4.64 8.21
CA GLN A 22 8.78 -4.33 9.47
C GLN A 22 10.02 -5.17 9.68
N GLN A 23 10.03 -6.37 9.13
CA GLN A 23 11.22 -7.21 9.21
C GLN A 23 12.41 -6.54 8.52
N ASP A 24 12.14 -5.76 7.50
CA ASP A 24 13.20 -5.05 6.78
C ASP A 24 13.40 -3.65 7.31
N GLY A 25 12.78 -3.33 8.42
CA GLY A 25 12.96 -2.02 9.01
C GLY A 25 12.05 -0.94 8.45
N GLY A 26 11.02 -1.34 7.71
CA GLY A 26 10.10 -0.40 7.12
C GLY A 26 8.68 -0.58 7.60
N ASP A 27 7.78 0.19 7.04
CA ASP A 27 6.36 0.12 7.39
C ASP A 27 5.56 0.70 6.24
N VAL A 28 4.25 0.51 6.31
CA VAL A 28 3.34 1.05 5.30
C VAL A 28 2.11 1.61 6.01
N ASN A 29 1.66 2.76 5.55
CA ASN A 29 0.47 3.40 6.09
C ASN A 29 -0.50 3.69 4.97
N PHE A 30 -1.79 3.48 5.27
CA PHE A 30 -2.84 3.81 4.32
C PHE A 30 -3.04 5.31 4.28
N VAL A 31 -3.09 5.86 3.07
CA VAL A 31 -3.32 7.29 2.90
C VAL A 31 -4.73 7.54 2.39
N GLU A 32 -5.06 6.96 1.24
CA GLU A 32 -6.35 7.25 0.64
C GLU A 32 -6.67 6.23 -0.43
N LEU A 33 -7.97 6.01 -0.63
CA LEU A 33 -8.47 5.24 -1.78
C LEU A 33 -9.15 6.24 -2.71
N THR A 34 -8.58 6.42 -3.89
CA THR A 34 -9.09 7.42 -4.81
C THR A 34 -10.34 6.93 -5.53
N ASP A 35 -10.99 7.85 -6.21
CA ASP A 35 -12.17 7.52 -7.00
C ASP A 35 -11.82 6.61 -8.17
N ASP A 36 -10.58 6.64 -8.61
CA ASP A 36 -10.10 5.80 -9.69
C ASP A 36 -9.72 4.41 -9.22
N MET A 37 -10.01 4.09 -7.96
CA MET A 37 -9.68 2.81 -7.37
C MET A 37 -8.17 2.60 -7.28
N VAL A 38 -7.45 3.67 -7.02
CA VAL A 38 -6.01 3.63 -6.76
C VAL A 38 -5.80 3.76 -5.25
N VAL A 39 -5.03 2.84 -4.69
CA VAL A 39 -4.73 2.86 -3.27
C VAL A 39 -3.44 3.66 -3.07
N LEU A 40 -3.54 4.72 -2.29
CA LEU A 40 -2.39 5.55 -1.97
C LEU A 40 -1.85 5.12 -0.61
N VAL A 41 -0.58 4.82 -0.56
CA VAL A 41 0.06 4.39 0.68
C VAL A 41 1.34 5.17 0.88
N GLU A 42 1.81 5.18 2.11
CA GLU A 42 3.07 5.83 2.46
C GLU A 42 4.01 4.77 3.01
N LEU A 43 5.16 4.65 2.39
CA LEU A 43 6.19 3.73 2.86
C LEU A 43 7.19 4.51 3.70
N THR A 44 7.51 3.97 4.87
CA THR A 44 8.39 4.64 5.81
C THR A 44 9.55 3.74 6.18
N GLY A 45 10.52 4.30 6.91
CA GLY A 45 11.67 3.55 7.34
C GLY A 45 12.58 3.22 6.19
N ALA A 46 13.24 2.08 6.29
CA ALA A 46 14.20 1.66 5.26
C ALA A 46 13.52 1.52 3.90
N CYS A 47 12.25 1.13 3.89
CA CYS A 47 11.52 0.94 2.64
C CYS A 47 11.33 2.25 1.90
N GLY A 48 11.18 3.35 2.63
CA GLY A 48 10.92 4.63 2.01
C GLY A 48 12.17 5.32 1.50
N SER A 49 13.33 4.89 1.94
CA SER A 49 14.58 5.57 1.58
C SER A 49 15.31 4.92 0.41
N CYS A 50 14.94 3.72 0.03
CA CYS A 50 15.60 3.03 -1.07
C CYS A 50 14.64 2.89 -2.24
N PRO A 51 14.90 3.59 -3.37
CA PRO A 51 13.96 3.54 -4.51
C PRO A 51 13.75 2.15 -5.04
N TYR A 52 14.80 1.35 -5.06
CA TYR A 52 14.72 -0.01 -5.58
C TYR A 52 13.79 -0.85 -4.71
N SER A 53 14.02 -0.81 -3.41
CA SER A 53 13.18 -1.57 -2.48
C SER A 53 11.74 -1.09 -2.52
N THR A 54 11.57 0.22 -2.66
CA THR A 54 10.24 0.81 -2.72
C THR A 54 9.44 0.26 -3.90
N MET A 55 10.07 0.18 -5.06
CA MET A 55 9.39 -0.35 -6.23
C MET A 55 9.00 -1.81 -6.05
N THR A 56 9.90 -2.59 -5.50
CA THR A 56 9.65 -4.01 -5.27
C THR A 56 8.49 -4.21 -4.32
N LEU A 57 8.50 -3.45 -3.23
CA LEU A 57 7.44 -3.56 -2.23
C LEU A 57 6.12 -3.09 -2.79
N LYS A 58 6.14 -1.99 -3.55
CA LYS A 58 4.93 -1.48 -4.16
C LYS A 58 4.30 -2.53 -5.06
N ASN A 59 5.10 -3.18 -5.88
CA ASN A 59 4.60 -4.21 -6.78
C ASN A 59 4.03 -5.40 -6.01
N GLY A 60 4.70 -5.78 -4.92
CA GLY A 60 4.21 -6.86 -4.09
C GLY A 60 2.89 -6.54 -3.44
N ILE A 61 2.79 -5.34 -2.89
CA ILE A 61 1.56 -4.90 -2.25
C ILE A 61 0.44 -4.83 -3.28
N GLU A 62 0.73 -4.27 -4.45
CA GLU A 62 -0.26 -4.16 -5.50
C GLU A 62 -0.77 -5.52 -5.94
N SER A 63 0.13 -6.47 -6.06
CA SER A 63 -0.24 -7.83 -6.47
C SER A 63 -1.20 -8.45 -5.47
N VAL A 64 -0.87 -8.35 -4.18
CA VAL A 64 -1.73 -8.88 -3.13
C VAL A 64 -3.07 -8.16 -3.11
N MET A 65 -3.02 -6.84 -3.27
CA MET A 65 -4.23 -6.02 -3.24
C MET A 65 -5.16 -6.40 -4.37
N LYS A 66 -4.64 -6.54 -5.57
CA LYS A 66 -5.47 -6.89 -6.72
C LYS A 66 -6.03 -8.30 -6.61
N LYS A 67 -5.29 -9.20 -6.01
CA LYS A 67 -5.77 -10.55 -5.80
C LYS A 67 -6.96 -10.58 -4.88
N SER A 68 -6.90 -9.81 -3.81
CA SER A 68 -7.96 -9.78 -2.81
C SER A 68 -9.12 -8.91 -3.25
N ILE A 69 -8.82 -7.81 -3.92
CA ILE A 69 -9.84 -6.86 -4.38
C ILE A 69 -9.58 -6.56 -5.84
N PRO A 70 -10.19 -7.35 -6.74
CA PRO A 70 -9.95 -7.17 -8.17
C PRO A 70 -10.32 -5.78 -8.68
N GLU A 71 -11.16 -5.08 -7.94
CA GLU A 71 -11.60 -3.74 -8.33
C GLU A 71 -10.47 -2.72 -8.23
N ILE A 72 -9.46 -3.00 -7.43
CA ILE A 72 -8.34 -2.09 -7.26
C ILE A 72 -7.56 -2.00 -8.57
N ARG A 73 -7.31 -0.78 -9.00
CA ARG A 73 -6.62 -0.52 -10.24
C ARG A 73 -5.11 -0.60 -10.07
N SER A 74 -4.60 0.04 -9.02
CA SER A 74 -3.18 0.02 -8.74
C SER A 74 -2.95 0.51 -7.34
N VAL A 75 -1.69 0.37 -6.89
CA VAL A 75 -1.25 0.89 -5.61
C VAL A 75 -0.12 1.86 -5.90
N GLU A 76 -0.22 3.08 -5.38
CA GLU A 76 0.78 4.09 -5.60
C GLU A 76 1.33 4.57 -4.28
N GLN A 77 2.56 4.98 -4.30
CA GLN A 77 3.22 5.51 -3.13
C GLN A 77 3.10 7.02 -3.12
N VAL A 78 2.67 7.54 -1.98
CA VAL A 78 2.64 8.98 -1.78
C VAL A 78 3.92 9.38 -1.10
N ARG A 79 4.60 10.36 -1.64
CA ARG A 79 5.81 10.88 -1.04
C ARG A 79 5.54 12.24 -0.45
N ASP A 80 6.08 12.41 0.72
CA ASP A 80 5.94 13.68 1.42
C ASP A 80 7.25 14.43 1.33
N ASP A 81 7.82 14.50 0.17
CA ASP A 81 9.10 15.17 0.00
C ASP A 81 8.86 16.54 -0.59
N MET A 82 9.07 17.47 0.22
CA MET A 82 8.85 18.82 -0.23
C MET A 82 10.07 19.64 -0.16
#